data_cb0580fd42c5811a55504d1bdaa24a2f
#
_entry.id   cb0580fd42c5811a55504d1bdaa24a2f
#
_cell.length_a   1.000
_cell.length_b   1.000
_cell.length_c   1.000
_cell.angle_alpha   90.00
_cell.angle_beta   90.00
_cell.angle_gamma   90.00
#
_symmetry.space_group_name_H-M   'P 1'
#
loop_
_entity.id
_entity.type
_entity.pdbx_description
1 polymer ?
#
loop_
_entity_poly.entity_id
_entity_poly.type
_entity_poly.pdbx_seq_one_letter_code
_entity_poly.pdbx_strand_id
1 'polypeptide(L)'
;MNNMSRSDSGGLVCLIRQVVCLLLCVCSVSMLQAQTPIDEIVVTEIRSPRLWRLHIERAEDDVYALFNRLVNNDDYKVECRREGNTQSRILVRNCEPVFVSKRRALYTRNVIVDWRSDEEDPVRGMENAINNKHVTHSELQHELAGEYEEMNQAMLQLALENPDLIRALERLAALRAAYLEHGNQHGTQHE
;
A
#
# COMPACT_ATOMS: atom_id res chain seq x y z
N MET A 1 -45.80 -76.02 12.45
CA MET A 1 -44.78 -75.92 11.37
C MET A 1 -44.86 -74.49 10.88
N ASN A 2 -43.99 -73.61 11.40
CA ASN A 2 -43.93 -72.19 11.01
C ASN A 2 -42.46 -71.87 10.59
N ASN A 3 -42.22 -71.75 9.28
CA ASN A 3 -41.01 -71.28 8.73
C ASN A 3 -41.00 -69.75 8.74
N MET A 4 -40.15 -69.14 9.55
CA MET A 4 -39.98 -67.75 9.66
C MET A 4 -38.88 -67.32 8.69
N SER A 5 -39.25 -66.65 7.59
CA SER A 5 -38.40 -66.04 6.59
C SER A 5 -37.61 -64.92 7.28
N ARG A 6 -36.31 -65.09 7.32
CA ARG A 6 -35.33 -64.07 7.82
C ARG A 6 -35.00 -63.15 6.68
N SER A 7 -35.52 -61.95 6.77
CA SER A 7 -35.30 -60.85 5.80
C SER A 7 -33.86 -60.41 5.78
N ASP A 8 -33.23 -60.40 4.59
CA ASP A 8 -31.88 -59.95 4.27
C ASP A 8 -31.83 -58.40 4.24
N SER A 9 -31.98 -57.75 5.39
CA SER A 9 -31.84 -56.28 5.47
C SER A 9 -30.37 -55.80 5.70
N GLY A 10 -29.45 -56.71 5.96
CA GLY A 10 -28.05 -56.37 6.27
C GLY A 10 -27.20 -55.88 5.08
N GLY A 11 -27.49 -56.45 3.90
CA GLY A 11 -26.71 -56.14 2.68
C GLY A 11 -26.95 -54.73 2.12
N LEU A 12 -28.20 -54.28 2.18
CA LEU A 12 -28.59 -52.97 1.63
C LEU A 12 -28.02 -51.80 2.47
N VAL A 13 -27.99 -51.94 3.80
CA VAL A 13 -27.44 -50.92 4.69
C VAL A 13 -25.92 -50.78 4.53
N CYS A 14 -25.22 -51.89 4.30
CA CYS A 14 -23.77 -51.88 4.06
C CYS A 14 -23.41 -51.21 2.73
N LEU A 15 -24.17 -51.45 1.65
CA LEU A 15 -24.01 -50.83 0.34
C LEU A 15 -24.26 -49.32 0.39
N ILE A 16 -25.31 -48.87 1.08
CA ILE A 16 -25.62 -47.43 1.22
C ILE A 16 -24.50 -46.74 1.99
N ARG A 17 -23.94 -47.34 3.04
CA ARG A 17 -22.86 -46.79 3.84
C ARG A 17 -21.56 -46.66 3.02
N GLN A 18 -21.23 -47.60 2.13
CA GLN A 18 -20.10 -47.55 1.25
C GLN A 18 -20.22 -46.43 0.18
N VAL A 19 -21.43 -46.28 -0.42
CA VAL A 19 -21.68 -45.23 -1.40
C VAL A 19 -21.60 -43.83 -0.79
N VAL A 20 -22.13 -43.66 0.43
CA VAL A 20 -22.05 -42.37 1.16
C VAL A 20 -20.59 -42.02 1.52
N CYS A 21 -19.77 -43.00 1.95
CA CYS A 21 -18.34 -42.75 2.20
C CYS A 21 -17.58 -42.39 0.93
N LEU A 22 -17.86 -43.03 -0.21
CA LEU A 22 -17.25 -42.70 -1.50
C LEU A 22 -17.64 -41.30 -1.99
N LEU A 23 -18.88 -40.89 -1.83
CA LEU A 23 -19.35 -39.54 -2.16
C LEU A 23 -18.72 -38.47 -1.27
N LEU A 24 -18.55 -38.74 0.02
CA LEU A 24 -17.86 -37.81 0.93
C LEU A 24 -16.35 -37.68 0.62
N CYS A 25 -15.69 -38.75 0.20
CA CYS A 25 -14.29 -38.69 -0.24
C CYS A 25 -14.10 -37.90 -1.53
N VAL A 26 -15.05 -37.98 -2.48
CA VAL A 26 -14.93 -37.19 -3.74
C VAL A 26 -15.18 -35.72 -3.52
N CYS A 27 -16.05 -35.33 -2.57
CA CYS A 27 -16.28 -33.93 -2.20
C CYS A 27 -15.09 -33.28 -1.49
N SER A 28 -14.25 -34.04 -0.77
CA SER A 28 -13.09 -33.51 -0.06
C SER A 28 -11.89 -33.21 -0.98
N VAL A 29 -11.82 -33.76 -2.18
CA VAL A 29 -10.74 -33.53 -3.16
C VAL A 29 -10.96 -32.25 -3.98
N SER A 30 -12.19 -31.75 -4.06
CA SER A 30 -12.54 -30.57 -4.89
C SER A 30 -12.20 -29.21 -4.24
N MET A 31 -11.77 -29.18 -2.98
CA MET A 31 -11.42 -27.93 -2.27
C MET A 31 -9.92 -27.55 -2.35
N LEU A 32 -9.11 -28.35 -3.06
CA LEU A 32 -7.66 -28.14 -3.07
C LEU A 32 -7.12 -27.46 -4.34
N GLN A 33 -7.98 -26.86 -5.19
CA GLN A 33 -7.53 -26.29 -6.46
C GLN A 33 -7.89 -24.82 -6.68
N ALA A 34 -7.89 -24.01 -5.63
CA ALA A 34 -7.99 -22.56 -5.78
C ALA A 34 -6.74 -21.83 -5.24
N GLN A 35 -5.57 -22.43 -5.36
CA GLN A 35 -4.33 -21.67 -5.37
C GLN A 35 -4.07 -21.33 -6.85
N THR A 36 -4.61 -20.20 -7.30
CA THR A 36 -4.04 -19.51 -8.46
C THR A 36 -2.54 -19.37 -8.16
N PRO A 37 -1.63 -19.82 -9.04
CA PRO A 37 -0.24 -19.48 -8.86
C PRO A 37 -0.21 -17.95 -8.79
N ILE A 38 0.15 -17.41 -7.62
CA ILE A 38 0.69 -16.06 -7.54
C ILE A 38 1.80 -16.12 -8.57
N ASP A 39 1.69 -15.33 -9.65
CA ASP A 39 2.81 -15.11 -10.56
C ASP A 39 3.99 -14.82 -9.66
N GLU A 40 4.79 -15.83 -9.43
CA GLU A 40 6.06 -15.71 -8.71
C GLU A 40 6.84 -14.71 -9.54
N ILE A 41 6.82 -13.46 -9.08
CA ILE A 41 7.64 -12.41 -9.66
C ILE A 41 9.05 -12.88 -9.40
N VAL A 42 9.60 -13.59 -10.38
CA VAL A 42 10.99 -14.00 -10.39
C VAL A 42 11.82 -12.72 -10.46
N VAL A 43 12.07 -12.14 -9.29
CA VAL A 43 12.96 -10.98 -9.11
C VAL A 43 14.42 -11.46 -9.20
N THR A 44 14.68 -12.45 -10.06
CA THR A 44 16.01 -12.92 -10.35
C THR A 44 16.65 -11.98 -11.36
N GLU A 45 17.63 -11.20 -10.90
CA GLU A 45 18.62 -10.41 -11.66
C GLU A 45 18.51 -8.89 -11.68
N ILE A 46 17.82 -8.24 -10.75
CA ILE A 46 18.03 -6.81 -10.62
C ILE A 46 19.35 -6.58 -9.87
N ARG A 47 20.47 -6.47 -10.60
CA ARG A 47 21.81 -6.28 -10.03
C ARG A 47 22.12 -4.82 -9.67
N SER A 48 21.32 -3.86 -10.14
CA SER A 48 21.60 -2.44 -9.96
C SER A 48 20.65 -1.78 -8.96
N PRO A 49 21.15 -1.06 -7.93
CA PRO A 49 20.31 -0.30 -7.00
C PRO A 49 19.41 0.74 -7.69
N ARG A 50 19.85 1.23 -8.87
CA ARG A 50 19.04 2.15 -9.68
C ARG A 50 17.82 1.47 -10.29
N LEU A 51 17.96 0.23 -10.76
CA LEU A 51 16.85 -0.54 -11.32
C LEU A 51 15.86 -0.93 -10.22
N TRP A 52 16.32 -1.31 -9.04
CA TRP A 52 15.46 -1.56 -7.89
C TRP A 52 14.57 -0.36 -7.57
N ARG A 53 15.17 0.82 -7.44
CA ARG A 53 14.42 2.05 -7.19
C ARG A 53 13.36 2.31 -8.27
N LEU A 54 13.71 2.13 -9.54
CA LEU A 54 12.78 2.31 -10.64
C LEU A 54 11.58 1.33 -10.59
N HIS A 55 11.83 0.06 -10.22
CA HIS A 55 10.76 -0.93 -10.06
C HIS A 55 9.85 -0.60 -8.88
N ILE A 56 10.43 -0.15 -7.75
CA ILE A 56 9.66 0.28 -6.59
C ILE A 56 8.83 1.52 -6.95
N GLU A 57 9.41 2.54 -7.60
CA GLU A 57 8.68 3.74 -8.04
C GLU A 57 7.48 3.39 -8.94
N ARG A 58 7.66 2.46 -9.88
CA ARG A 58 6.56 2.01 -10.76
C ARG A 58 5.46 1.27 -9.98
N ALA A 59 5.85 0.41 -9.05
CA ALA A 59 4.87 -0.29 -8.22
C ALA A 59 4.11 0.67 -7.28
N GLU A 60 4.77 1.72 -6.77
CA GLU A 60 4.12 2.80 -6.04
C GLU A 60 3.14 3.57 -6.93
N ASP A 61 3.54 3.90 -8.17
CA ASP A 61 2.65 4.58 -9.12
C ASP A 61 1.40 3.74 -9.42
N ASP A 62 1.55 2.42 -9.57
CA ASP A 62 0.43 1.49 -9.77
C ASP A 62 -0.54 1.50 -8.56
N VAL A 63 0.00 1.43 -7.33
CA VAL A 63 -0.79 1.50 -6.09
C VAL A 63 -1.53 2.83 -6.00
N TYR A 64 -0.83 3.96 -6.18
CA TYR A 64 -1.45 5.29 -6.07
C TYR A 64 -2.48 5.53 -7.18
N ALA A 65 -2.22 5.07 -8.40
CA ALA A 65 -3.17 5.17 -9.50
C ALA A 65 -4.47 4.39 -9.22
N LEU A 66 -4.38 3.19 -8.62
CA LEU A 66 -5.52 2.40 -8.21
C LEU A 66 -6.27 3.07 -7.05
N PHE A 67 -5.55 3.44 -5.99
CA PHE A 67 -6.13 4.10 -4.82
C PHE A 67 -6.85 5.40 -5.20
N ASN A 68 -6.22 6.27 -6.00
CA ASN A 68 -6.79 7.54 -6.44
C ASN A 68 -8.07 7.39 -7.27
N ARG A 69 -8.25 6.24 -7.95
CA ARG A 69 -9.49 5.95 -8.70
C ARG A 69 -10.62 5.46 -7.81
N LEU A 70 -10.28 4.81 -6.70
CA LEU A 70 -11.23 4.16 -5.80
C LEU A 70 -11.66 5.06 -4.64
N VAL A 71 -10.77 5.94 -4.17
CA VAL A 71 -11.04 6.81 -3.03
C VAL A 71 -12.04 7.90 -3.40
N ASN A 72 -13.06 8.07 -2.55
CA ASN A 72 -14.09 9.09 -2.73
C ASN A 72 -13.65 10.48 -2.24
N ASN A 73 -12.73 10.53 -1.28
CA ASN A 73 -12.23 11.78 -0.74
C ASN A 73 -11.03 12.27 -1.55
N ASP A 74 -11.20 13.39 -2.27
CA ASP A 74 -10.14 13.96 -3.10
C ASP A 74 -8.92 14.41 -2.30
N ASP A 75 -9.07 14.72 -1.02
CA ASP A 75 -7.95 15.12 -0.15
C ASP A 75 -7.00 13.96 0.15
N TYR A 76 -7.48 12.71 0.07
CA TYR A 76 -6.66 11.51 0.27
C TYR A 76 -5.91 11.07 -0.98
N LYS A 77 -6.22 11.63 -2.15
CA LYS A 77 -5.48 11.32 -3.39
C LYS A 77 -4.01 11.64 -3.23
N VAL A 78 -3.16 10.75 -3.72
CA VAL A 78 -1.70 10.92 -3.68
C VAL A 78 -1.20 11.48 -5.00
N GLU A 79 -0.51 12.61 -4.95
CA GLU A 79 0.14 13.22 -6.10
C GLU A 79 1.65 13.07 -6.02
N CYS A 80 2.26 12.57 -7.09
CA CYS A 80 3.71 12.44 -7.20
C CYS A 80 4.26 13.54 -8.12
N ARG A 81 5.24 14.28 -7.63
CA ARG A 81 5.93 15.34 -8.38
C ARG A 81 7.42 15.10 -8.34
N ARG A 82 8.13 15.56 -9.37
CA ARG A 82 9.60 15.61 -9.34
C ARG A 82 10.03 17.04 -9.04
N GLU A 83 10.64 17.20 -7.88
CA GLU A 83 11.06 18.49 -7.37
C GLU A 83 12.59 18.55 -7.28
N GLY A 84 13.16 19.68 -7.72
CA GLY A 84 14.59 19.98 -7.56
C GLY A 84 14.81 20.82 -6.32
N ASN A 85 15.82 20.50 -5.55
CA ASN A 85 16.32 21.44 -4.54
C ASN A 85 16.99 22.60 -5.27
N THR A 86 16.79 23.84 -4.80
CA THR A 86 17.38 25.07 -5.37
C THR A 86 18.89 25.02 -5.52
N GLN A 87 19.56 24.14 -4.79
CA GLN A 87 21.02 23.95 -4.82
C GLN A 87 21.46 22.68 -5.56
N SER A 88 20.52 21.88 -6.10
CA SER A 88 20.83 20.62 -6.77
C SER A 88 20.09 20.50 -8.10
N ARG A 89 20.80 20.02 -9.13
CA ARG A 89 20.18 19.65 -10.42
C ARG A 89 19.48 18.28 -10.38
N ILE A 90 19.56 17.59 -9.25
CA ILE A 90 18.95 16.27 -9.09
C ILE A 90 17.48 16.45 -8.73
N LEU A 91 16.59 15.95 -9.59
CA LEU A 91 15.16 15.90 -9.30
C LEU A 91 14.88 14.70 -8.41
N VAL A 92 14.27 14.95 -7.26
CA VAL A 92 13.80 13.92 -6.33
C VAL A 92 12.30 13.74 -6.51
N ARG A 93 11.85 12.49 -6.62
CA ARG A 93 10.43 12.17 -6.64
C ARG A 93 9.86 12.31 -5.22
N ASN A 94 8.84 13.14 -5.08
CA ASN A 94 8.09 13.34 -3.86
C ASN A 94 6.61 13.01 -4.12
N CYS A 95 6.05 12.07 -3.33
CA CYS A 95 4.65 11.68 -3.40
C CYS A 95 3.99 12.05 -2.09
N GLU A 96 2.95 12.87 -2.13
CA GLU A 96 2.24 13.30 -0.93
C GLU A 96 0.74 13.36 -1.15
N PRO A 97 -0.08 13.10 -0.12
CA PRO A 97 -1.52 13.31 -0.18
C PRO A 97 -1.88 14.76 -0.43
N VAL A 98 -3.01 15.00 -1.10
CA VAL A 98 -3.50 16.34 -1.44
C VAL A 98 -3.72 17.21 -0.18
N PHE A 99 -4.18 16.62 0.93
CA PHE A 99 -4.34 17.38 2.19
C PHE A 99 -3.02 17.96 2.71
N VAL A 100 -1.88 17.29 2.49
CA VAL A 100 -0.55 17.78 2.88
C VAL A 100 -0.15 18.99 2.03
N SER A 101 -0.30 18.90 0.71
CA SER A 101 0.02 20.02 -0.19
C SER A 101 -0.88 21.22 0.05
N LYS A 102 -2.18 21.01 0.33
CA LYS A 102 -3.12 22.06 0.74
C LYS A 102 -2.70 22.74 2.04
N ARG A 103 -2.33 21.96 3.07
CA ARG A 103 -1.88 22.51 4.35
C ARG A 103 -0.59 23.33 4.18
N ARG A 104 0.38 22.82 3.42
CA ARG A 104 1.62 23.56 3.11
C ARG A 104 1.34 24.87 2.37
N ALA A 105 0.42 24.87 1.40
CA ALA A 105 0.00 26.06 0.69
C ALA A 105 -0.64 27.11 1.61
N LEU A 106 -1.45 26.68 2.61
CA LEU A 106 -2.01 27.58 3.62
C LEU A 106 -0.91 28.23 4.47
N TYR A 107 0.09 27.47 4.93
CA TYR A 107 1.21 28.03 5.67
C TYR A 107 1.98 29.05 4.84
N THR A 108 2.32 28.72 3.60
CA THR A 108 3.01 29.65 2.69
C THR A 108 2.19 30.93 2.47
N ARG A 109 0.90 30.79 2.27
CA ARG A 109 -0.01 31.94 2.11
C ARG A 109 0.00 32.83 3.35
N ASN A 110 -0.08 32.25 4.54
CA ASN A 110 -0.10 32.97 5.80
C ASN A 110 1.23 33.76 6.01
N VAL A 111 2.38 33.14 5.69
CA VAL A 111 3.69 33.84 5.72
C VAL A 111 3.67 35.05 4.79
N ILE A 112 3.14 34.92 3.58
CA ILE A 112 3.09 36.02 2.60
C ILE A 112 2.15 37.15 3.08
N VAL A 113 1.00 36.80 3.68
CA VAL A 113 0.03 37.76 4.17
C VAL A 113 0.63 38.56 5.33
N ASP A 114 1.27 37.90 6.28
CA ASP A 114 1.88 38.57 7.43
C ASP A 114 3.05 39.47 7.03
N TRP A 115 3.88 39.01 6.09
CA TRP A 115 4.94 39.84 5.52
C TRP A 115 4.40 41.14 4.91
N ARG A 116 3.29 41.07 4.16
CA ARG A 116 2.68 42.23 3.50
C ARG A 116 1.98 43.16 4.50
N SER A 117 1.61 42.70 5.69
CA SER A 117 0.96 43.52 6.69
C SER A 117 1.95 44.40 7.50
N ASP A 118 3.25 44.14 7.41
CA ASP A 118 4.29 44.89 8.08
C ASP A 118 4.82 46.01 7.14
N GLU A 119 4.09 47.14 7.10
CA GLU A 119 4.36 48.24 6.17
C GLU A 119 5.62 49.09 6.59
N GLU A 120 6.02 49.04 7.88
CA GLU A 120 7.09 49.88 8.41
C GLU A 120 8.48 49.32 8.09
N ASP A 121 8.67 48.01 8.09
CA ASP A 121 9.94 47.35 7.76
C ASP A 121 9.67 46.00 7.05
N PRO A 122 9.60 46.00 5.71
CA PRO A 122 9.36 44.78 4.94
C PRO A 122 10.39 43.66 5.12
N VAL A 123 11.66 44.00 5.40
CA VAL A 123 12.73 43.04 5.62
C VAL A 123 12.54 42.33 6.96
N ARG A 124 12.29 43.09 7.99
CA ARG A 124 12.00 42.56 9.34
C ARG A 124 10.70 41.79 9.39
N GLY A 125 9.67 42.26 8.70
CA GLY A 125 8.40 41.53 8.55
C GLY A 125 8.60 40.18 7.89
N MET A 126 9.40 40.08 6.83
CA MET A 126 9.74 38.82 6.18
C MET A 126 10.54 37.86 7.09
N GLU A 127 11.54 38.38 7.80
CA GLU A 127 12.33 37.58 8.75
C GLU A 127 11.45 37.03 9.89
N ASN A 128 10.60 37.85 10.47
CA ASN A 128 9.65 37.43 11.50
C ASN A 128 8.65 36.41 10.97
N ALA A 129 8.11 36.62 9.79
CA ALA A 129 7.14 35.69 9.17
C ALA A 129 7.76 34.31 8.89
N ILE A 130 8.99 34.28 8.39
CA ILE A 130 9.74 33.04 8.15
C ILE A 130 10.05 32.32 9.47
N ASN A 131 10.61 33.04 10.46
CA ASN A 131 11.04 32.44 11.72
C ASN A 131 9.88 31.96 12.59
N ASN A 132 8.75 32.64 12.56
CA ASN A 132 7.60 32.31 13.40
C ASN A 132 6.60 31.34 12.77
N LYS A 133 6.62 31.15 11.44
CA LYS A 133 5.63 30.36 10.70
C LYS A 133 6.21 29.31 9.78
N HIS A 134 7.54 29.14 9.79
CA HIS A 134 8.16 28.05 9.06
C HIS A 134 7.85 26.73 9.76
N VAL A 135 6.89 25.98 9.23
CA VAL A 135 6.56 24.64 9.73
C VAL A 135 7.49 23.64 9.06
N THR A 136 8.23 22.90 9.87
CA THR A 136 9.08 21.83 9.38
C THR A 136 8.26 20.66 8.85
N HIS A 137 8.86 19.82 8.04
CA HIS A 137 8.18 18.61 7.53
C HIS A 137 7.69 17.68 8.66
N SER A 138 8.48 17.54 9.72
CA SER A 138 8.13 16.72 10.90
C SER A 138 6.97 17.30 11.71
N GLU A 139 6.93 18.60 11.89
CA GLU A 139 5.81 19.27 12.57
C GLU A 139 4.53 19.13 11.74
N LEU A 140 4.61 19.31 10.43
CA LEU A 140 3.48 19.13 9.54
C LEU A 140 2.96 17.66 9.57
N GLN A 141 3.85 16.67 9.57
CA GLN A 141 3.46 15.28 9.73
C GLN A 141 2.78 14.99 11.06
N HIS A 142 3.28 15.58 12.15
CA HIS A 142 2.66 15.41 13.47
C HIS A 142 1.28 16.07 13.53
N GLU A 143 1.14 17.27 12.97
CA GLU A 143 -0.14 17.97 12.89
C GLU A 143 -1.19 17.20 12.10
N LEU A 144 -0.78 16.57 10.99
CA LEU A 144 -1.67 15.84 10.08
C LEU A 144 -1.76 14.33 10.38
N ALA A 145 -1.31 13.90 11.58
CA ALA A 145 -1.30 12.48 11.94
C ALA A 145 -2.71 11.85 11.89
N GLY A 146 -3.76 12.63 12.24
CA GLY A 146 -5.14 12.18 12.18
C GLY A 146 -5.59 11.92 10.73
N GLU A 147 -5.33 12.85 9.82
CA GLU A 147 -5.67 12.74 8.39
C GLU A 147 -4.92 11.59 7.73
N TYR A 148 -3.65 11.36 8.11
CA TYR A 148 -2.90 10.18 7.65
C TYR A 148 -3.52 8.88 8.11
N GLU A 149 -3.97 8.80 9.37
CA GLU A 149 -4.62 7.61 9.91
C GLU A 149 -5.94 7.33 9.20
N GLU A 150 -6.78 8.36 8.98
CA GLU A 150 -8.03 8.23 8.24
C GLU A 150 -7.79 7.78 6.79
N MET A 151 -6.79 8.33 6.12
CA MET A 151 -6.40 7.92 4.77
C MET A 151 -5.92 6.46 4.74
N ASN A 152 -5.12 6.03 5.73
CA ASN A 152 -4.64 4.66 5.82
C ASN A 152 -5.79 3.67 6.05
N GLN A 153 -6.75 4.03 6.89
CA GLN A 153 -7.96 3.23 7.11
C GLN A 153 -8.80 3.12 5.83
N ALA A 154 -8.98 4.22 5.10
CA ALA A 154 -9.66 4.21 3.81
C ALA A 154 -8.93 3.33 2.79
N MET A 155 -7.60 3.40 2.72
CA MET A 155 -6.79 2.54 1.83
C MET A 155 -6.94 1.07 2.20
N LEU A 156 -6.89 0.73 3.48
CA LEU A 156 -7.07 -0.64 3.96
C LEU A 156 -8.46 -1.17 3.61
N GLN A 157 -9.50 -0.40 3.85
CA GLN A 157 -10.86 -0.79 3.51
C GLN A 157 -11.02 -1.05 2.00
N LEU A 158 -10.53 -0.11 1.16
CA LEU A 158 -10.56 -0.27 -0.30
C LEU A 158 -9.75 -1.47 -0.78
N ALA A 159 -8.64 -1.79 -0.13
CA ALA A 159 -7.86 -2.98 -0.44
C ALA A 159 -8.63 -4.27 -0.14
N LEU A 160 -9.39 -4.33 0.96
CA LEU A 160 -10.23 -5.48 1.29
C LEU A 160 -11.38 -5.68 0.30
N GLU A 161 -11.89 -4.60 -0.28
CA GLU A 161 -13.00 -4.63 -1.25
C GLU A 161 -12.51 -4.83 -2.70
N ASN A 162 -11.23 -4.53 -3.00
CA ASN A 162 -10.70 -4.54 -4.36
C ASN A 162 -9.44 -5.41 -4.48
N PRO A 163 -9.57 -6.59 -5.12
CA PRO A 163 -8.46 -7.54 -5.26
C PRO A 163 -7.30 -7.01 -6.11
N ASP A 164 -7.51 -6.02 -6.99
CA ASP A 164 -6.43 -5.42 -7.77
C ASP A 164 -5.55 -4.54 -6.90
N LEU A 165 -6.17 -3.78 -5.97
CA LEU A 165 -5.42 -2.93 -5.05
C LEU A 165 -4.59 -3.77 -4.07
N ILE A 166 -5.15 -4.89 -3.55
CA ILE A 166 -4.39 -5.76 -2.64
C ILE A 166 -3.19 -6.38 -3.36
N ARG A 167 -3.35 -6.86 -4.61
CA ARG A 167 -2.23 -7.39 -5.41
C ARG A 167 -1.15 -6.35 -5.70
N ALA A 168 -1.54 -5.10 -5.96
CA ALA A 168 -0.57 -4.02 -6.17
C ALA A 168 0.23 -3.71 -4.90
N LEU A 169 -0.44 -3.69 -3.72
CA LEU A 169 0.21 -3.51 -2.42
C LEU A 169 1.16 -4.66 -2.08
N GLU A 170 0.75 -5.90 -2.31
CA GLU A 170 1.58 -7.10 -2.11
C GLU A 170 2.84 -7.06 -2.99
N ARG A 171 2.68 -6.70 -4.27
CA ARG A 171 3.81 -6.53 -5.19
C ARG A 171 4.78 -5.46 -4.71
N LEU A 172 4.28 -4.31 -4.28
CA LEU A 172 5.11 -3.24 -3.72
C LEU A 172 5.86 -3.70 -2.48
N ALA A 173 5.16 -4.39 -1.56
CA ALA A 173 5.76 -4.92 -0.34
C ALA A 173 6.88 -5.93 -0.65
N ALA A 174 6.65 -6.86 -1.58
CA ALA A 174 7.63 -7.83 -2.03
C ALA A 174 8.89 -7.18 -2.63
N LEU A 175 8.72 -6.15 -3.48
CA LEU A 175 9.84 -5.41 -4.06
C LEU A 175 10.66 -4.66 -3.01
N ARG A 176 10.01 -4.05 -2.02
CA ARG A 176 10.70 -3.36 -0.91
C ARG A 176 11.45 -4.33 -0.02
N ALA A 177 10.87 -5.48 0.31
CA ALA A 177 11.51 -6.52 1.09
C ALA A 177 12.77 -7.05 0.38
N ALA A 178 12.65 -7.41 -0.90
CA ALA A 178 13.78 -7.90 -1.69
C ALA A 178 14.90 -6.85 -1.84
N TYR A 179 14.56 -5.57 -1.95
CA TYR A 179 15.55 -4.49 -1.98
C TYR A 179 16.34 -4.37 -0.67
N LEU A 180 15.67 -4.50 0.48
CA LEU A 180 16.31 -4.47 1.80
C LEU A 180 17.25 -5.68 2.01
N GLU A 181 16.83 -6.87 1.59
CA GLU A 181 17.66 -8.07 1.65
C GLU A 181 18.93 -7.92 0.79
N HIS A 182 18.79 -7.40 -0.44
CA HIS A 182 19.91 -7.13 -1.31
C HIS A 182 20.89 -6.11 -0.72
N GLY A 183 20.37 -5.05 -0.09
CA GLY A 183 21.18 -4.03 0.58
C GLY A 183 22.01 -4.61 1.73
N ASN A 184 21.42 -5.49 2.54
CA ASN A 184 22.09 -6.13 3.67
C ASN A 184 23.20 -7.11 3.22
N GLN A 185 23.00 -7.82 2.10
CA GLN A 185 24.02 -8.76 1.58
C GLN A 185 25.27 -8.04 1.06
N HIS A 186 25.15 -6.80 0.56
CA HIS A 186 26.29 -6.03 0.06
C HIS A 186 26.95 -5.14 1.11
N GLY A 187 26.25 -4.79 2.20
CA GLY A 187 26.79 -4.00 3.30
C GLY A 187 27.79 -4.74 4.19
N THR A 188 27.69 -6.07 4.25
CA THR A 188 28.56 -6.90 5.10
C THR A 188 29.90 -7.31 4.46
N GLN A 189 30.17 -6.90 3.22
CA GLN A 189 31.43 -7.23 2.52
C GLN A 189 32.52 -6.17 2.65
N HIS A 190 32.31 -5.10 3.41
CA HIS A 190 33.25 -3.98 3.58
C HIS A 190 33.76 -3.79 5.02
N GLU A 191 33.61 -4.78 5.90
CA GLU A 191 34.29 -4.81 7.21
C GLU A 191 35.53 -5.71 7.23
#